data_c4d581077787e35540bfd91ce496a325
#
_entry.id   c4d581077787e35540bfd91ce496a325
#
_cell.length_a   1.000
_cell.length_b   1.000
_cell.length_c   1.000
_cell.angle_alpha   90.00
_cell.angle_beta   90.00
_cell.angle_gamma   90.00
#
_symmetry.space_group_name_H-M   'P 1'
#
loop_
_entity.id
_entity.type
_entity.pdbx_description
1 polymer ?
#
loop_
_entity_poly.entity_id
_entity_poly.type
_entity_poly.pdbx_seq_one_letter_code
_entity_poly.pdbx_strand_id
1 'polypeptide(L)'
;MIRNRLLAILIAVGGTVGGTAAVSTASASAAGLTGAGSTLVAPLMTNWINGFEIKEGIPVKYSAVGSGEGIKAISKGTVDFGASDAPMTPEQEAACSGCVTIPWALSATGLGFNVPGLKKINLSGPVIAGIYFGKITNWNDPKIAKLNPKAKLPNLAITPIYRSDGSGDTYAFTNYLSKISPAWKSEVGYATTVGFKAGVGAKGNAGVTSTVAKTQGAIGYISASYLIAAGSLGVAAVENKAGNFEFPNLKNIEEAASTVKSLPASNTVSITNPPKKATGAYPISTFTYAIVPHTAAQKGFLQQFLNYAITKGQVYGAALDFAPLPKVVVSAAKSAIASL
;
A
#
# COMPACT_ATOMS: atom_id res chain seq x y z
N MET A 1 -19.69 -3.17 -73.91
CA MET A 1 -20.62 -2.61 -74.89
C MET A 1 -21.48 -1.53 -74.20
N ILE A 2 -21.50 -0.34 -74.84
CA ILE A 2 -22.47 0.76 -74.76
C ILE A 2 -22.46 1.53 -73.42
N ARG A 3 -21.80 2.64 -73.32
CA ARG A 3 -21.89 4.02 -73.89
C ARG A 3 -23.18 4.78 -73.53
N ASN A 4 -23.02 5.89 -72.86
CA ASN A 4 -23.40 7.29 -73.11
C ASN A 4 -24.28 7.84 -71.96
N ARG A 5 -24.29 9.06 -71.57
CA ARG A 5 -23.75 10.38 -71.90
C ARG A 5 -24.30 11.37 -70.89
N LEU A 6 -23.50 12.25 -70.45
CA LEU A 6 -23.74 13.67 -70.11
C LEU A 6 -25.17 14.22 -70.19
N LEU A 7 -25.54 14.96 -69.11
CA LEU A 7 -26.06 16.31 -69.29
C LEU A 7 -25.83 17.14 -68.02
N ALA A 8 -25.11 18.24 -68.17
CA ALA A 8 -24.93 19.30 -67.17
C ALA A 8 -26.13 20.26 -67.27
N ILE A 9 -26.67 20.71 -66.13
CA ILE A 9 -27.44 21.95 -66.05
C ILE A 9 -26.98 22.72 -64.85
N LEU A 10 -26.30 23.85 -65.09
CA LEU A 10 -26.07 24.93 -64.17
C LEU A 10 -27.38 25.70 -63.98
N ILE A 11 -27.80 25.89 -62.71
CA ILE A 11 -28.63 27.03 -62.33
C ILE A 11 -28.07 27.59 -61.03
N ALA A 12 -27.48 28.78 -61.13
CA ALA A 12 -27.11 29.61 -60.01
C ALA A 12 -28.30 30.52 -59.67
N VAL A 13 -28.72 30.54 -58.40
CA VAL A 13 -29.44 31.68 -57.82
C VAL A 13 -29.23 31.71 -56.30
N GLY A 14 -28.55 32.70 -55.83
CA GLY A 14 -28.87 33.59 -54.73
C GLY A 14 -29.04 33.09 -53.32
N GLY A 15 -28.02 33.30 -52.51
CA GLY A 15 -27.98 33.95 -51.23
C GLY A 15 -28.97 33.57 -50.13
N THR A 16 -28.42 33.01 -49.05
CA THR A 16 -28.60 33.56 -47.67
C THR A 16 -27.53 32.91 -46.79
N VAL A 17 -26.68 33.74 -46.21
CA VAL A 17 -25.69 33.35 -45.17
C VAL A 17 -26.48 33.09 -43.89
N GLY A 18 -26.81 31.82 -43.64
CA GLY A 18 -27.24 31.31 -42.35
C GLY A 18 -26.05 30.60 -41.71
N GLY A 19 -25.25 31.34 -40.93
CA GLY A 19 -24.18 30.76 -40.11
C GLY A 19 -24.79 29.89 -39.01
N THR A 20 -24.92 28.56 -39.25
CA THR A 20 -25.08 27.61 -38.17
C THR A 20 -23.72 27.51 -37.43
N ALA A 21 -23.60 28.27 -36.35
CA ALA A 21 -22.54 28.04 -35.36
C ALA A 21 -22.69 26.59 -34.89
N ALA A 22 -21.82 25.72 -35.39
CA ALA A 22 -21.62 24.40 -34.79
C ALA A 22 -21.14 24.65 -33.37
N VAL A 23 -22.03 24.58 -32.41
CA VAL A 23 -21.70 24.49 -31.02
C VAL A 23 -20.96 23.15 -30.86
N SER A 24 -19.64 23.19 -30.98
CA SER A 24 -18.81 22.09 -30.52
C SER A 24 -19.06 21.98 -29.02
N THR A 25 -19.97 21.09 -28.63
CA THR A 25 -20.01 20.57 -27.28
C THR A 25 -18.71 19.80 -27.10
N ALA A 26 -17.64 20.50 -26.73
CA ALA A 26 -16.51 19.87 -26.10
C ALA A 26 -17.11 19.12 -24.91
N SER A 27 -17.21 17.79 -25.01
CA SER A 27 -17.48 16.95 -23.85
C SER A 27 -16.38 17.29 -22.85
N ALA A 28 -16.71 18.14 -21.88
CA ALA A 28 -15.85 18.33 -20.72
C ALA A 28 -15.65 16.93 -20.17
N SER A 29 -14.46 16.36 -20.37
CA SER A 29 -14.03 15.17 -19.67
C SER A 29 -14.40 15.42 -18.21
N ALA A 30 -15.29 14.60 -17.62
CA ALA A 30 -15.71 14.81 -16.26
C ALA A 30 -14.44 14.95 -15.41
N ALA A 31 -14.29 16.11 -14.75
CA ALA A 31 -13.13 16.38 -13.93
C ALA A 31 -13.05 15.28 -12.89
N GLY A 32 -12.00 14.48 -12.92
CA GLY A 32 -11.79 13.33 -12.04
C GLY A 32 -10.53 13.49 -11.22
N LEU A 33 -10.35 12.59 -10.26
CA LEU A 33 -9.17 12.56 -9.41
C LEU A 33 -8.12 11.61 -9.97
N THR A 34 -6.86 11.99 -9.81
CA THR A 34 -5.70 11.16 -10.08
C THR A 34 -4.90 10.93 -8.81
N GLY A 35 -4.49 9.69 -8.57
CA GLY A 35 -3.66 9.34 -7.43
C GLY A 35 -2.56 8.35 -7.80
N ALA A 36 -1.48 8.34 -6.99
CA ALA A 36 -0.41 7.38 -7.17
C ALA A 36 0.23 7.01 -5.82
N GLY A 37 0.80 5.82 -5.73
CA GLY A 37 1.60 5.46 -4.56
C GLY A 37 1.49 4.01 -4.11
N SER A 38 1.24 3.82 -2.83
CA SER A 38 1.29 2.54 -2.14
C SER A 38 0.62 1.40 -2.89
N THR A 39 1.36 0.29 -3.03
CA THR A 39 0.80 -0.97 -3.52
C THR A 39 0.08 -1.74 -2.42
N LEU A 40 0.35 -1.45 -1.13
CA LEU A 40 -0.34 -2.08 -0.01
C LEU A 40 -1.83 -1.73 -0.04
N VAL A 41 -2.18 -0.45 -0.20
CA VAL A 41 -3.57 0.02 -0.21
C VAL A 41 -4.29 -0.27 -1.53
N ALA A 42 -3.58 -0.62 -2.61
CA ALA A 42 -4.16 -0.75 -3.95
C ALA A 42 -5.38 -1.69 -4.06
N PRO A 43 -5.44 -2.87 -3.40
CA PRO A 43 -6.63 -3.70 -3.44
C PRO A 43 -7.86 -3.04 -2.81
N LEU A 44 -7.69 -2.32 -1.71
CA LEU A 44 -8.76 -1.57 -1.06
C LEU A 44 -9.13 -0.33 -1.89
N MET A 45 -8.15 0.36 -2.47
CA MET A 45 -8.33 1.50 -3.37
C MET A 45 -9.23 1.14 -4.56
N THR A 46 -9.04 -0.03 -5.16
CA THR A 46 -9.90 -0.50 -6.26
C THR A 46 -11.37 -0.56 -5.84
N ASN A 47 -11.66 -1.10 -4.65
CA ASN A 47 -13.03 -1.15 -4.13
C ASN A 47 -13.56 0.25 -3.77
N TRP A 48 -12.72 1.13 -3.22
CA TRP A 48 -13.10 2.51 -2.93
C TRP A 48 -13.45 3.28 -4.20
N ILE A 49 -12.63 3.17 -5.25
CA ILE A 49 -12.86 3.81 -6.54
C ILE A 49 -14.20 3.35 -7.11
N ASN A 50 -14.41 2.04 -7.26
CA ASN A 50 -15.64 1.49 -7.80
C ASN A 50 -16.89 1.95 -7.01
N GLY A 51 -16.85 1.86 -5.67
CA GLY A 51 -17.99 2.26 -4.84
C GLY A 51 -18.22 3.77 -4.83
N PHE A 52 -17.17 4.58 -4.92
CA PHE A 52 -17.26 6.04 -4.98
C PHE A 52 -17.77 6.54 -6.33
N GLU A 53 -17.25 6.00 -7.44
CA GLU A 53 -17.70 6.35 -8.80
C GLU A 53 -19.18 6.01 -9.02
N ILE A 54 -19.62 4.82 -8.57
CA ILE A 54 -21.04 4.42 -8.64
C ILE A 54 -21.92 5.41 -7.85
N LYS A 55 -21.44 5.86 -6.70
CA LYS A 55 -22.24 6.71 -5.80
C LYS A 55 -22.24 8.18 -6.19
N GLU A 56 -21.09 8.73 -6.53
CA GLU A 56 -20.88 10.17 -6.69
C GLU A 56 -20.67 10.59 -8.17
N GLY A 57 -20.47 9.63 -9.08
CA GLY A 57 -20.25 9.90 -10.51
C GLY A 57 -18.91 10.59 -10.80
N ILE A 58 -17.98 10.64 -9.84
CA ILE A 58 -16.67 11.29 -9.97
C ILE A 58 -15.63 10.22 -10.27
N PRO A 59 -14.99 10.22 -11.47
CA PRO A 59 -13.96 9.24 -11.80
C PRO A 59 -12.70 9.43 -10.97
N VAL A 60 -12.10 8.32 -10.55
CA VAL A 60 -10.82 8.31 -9.82
C VAL A 60 -9.87 7.33 -10.49
N LYS A 61 -8.66 7.75 -10.81
CA LYS A 61 -7.60 6.90 -11.36
C LYS A 61 -6.48 6.75 -10.34
N TYR A 62 -6.03 5.53 -10.10
CA TYR A 62 -4.95 5.26 -9.17
C TYR A 62 -3.84 4.41 -9.80
N SER A 63 -2.60 4.86 -9.64
CA SER A 63 -1.39 4.16 -10.09
C SER A 63 -0.64 3.57 -8.89
N ALA A 64 -0.68 2.24 -8.73
CA ALA A 64 0.01 1.51 -7.67
C ALA A 64 1.51 1.34 -7.99
N VAL A 65 2.32 2.35 -7.72
CA VAL A 65 3.74 2.46 -8.11
C VAL A 65 4.72 2.38 -6.93
N GLY A 66 4.21 2.26 -5.71
CA GLY A 66 4.98 2.27 -4.46
C GLY A 66 4.95 3.63 -3.76
N SER A 67 5.10 3.62 -2.42
CA SER A 67 5.00 4.82 -1.57
C SER A 67 5.99 5.92 -1.97
N GLY A 68 7.23 5.54 -2.31
CA GLY A 68 8.25 6.51 -2.71
C GLY A 68 7.88 7.29 -3.97
N GLU A 69 7.39 6.60 -5.00
CA GLU A 69 6.94 7.27 -6.23
C GLU A 69 5.63 8.04 -6.02
N GLY A 70 4.75 7.59 -5.11
CA GLY A 70 3.54 8.33 -4.73
C GLY A 70 3.87 9.68 -4.08
N ILE A 71 4.78 9.69 -3.10
CA ILE A 71 5.27 10.93 -2.47
C ILE A 71 5.90 11.85 -3.52
N LYS A 72 6.75 11.31 -4.39
CA LYS A 72 7.40 12.07 -5.45
C LYS A 72 6.41 12.66 -6.46
N ALA A 73 5.38 11.90 -6.85
CA ALA A 73 4.36 12.37 -7.78
C ALA A 73 3.55 13.52 -7.20
N ILE A 74 3.13 13.44 -5.93
CA ILE A 74 2.38 14.52 -5.29
C ILE A 74 3.26 15.76 -5.06
N SER A 75 4.52 15.58 -4.65
CA SER A 75 5.46 16.71 -4.48
C SER A 75 5.74 17.47 -5.80
N LYS A 76 5.60 16.78 -6.95
CA LYS A 76 5.72 17.40 -8.28
C LYS A 76 4.39 17.94 -8.83
N GLY A 77 3.29 17.77 -8.11
CA GLY A 77 1.96 18.17 -8.59
C GLY A 77 1.46 17.40 -9.83
N THR A 78 1.94 16.17 -10.06
CA THR A 78 1.54 15.35 -11.22
C THR A 78 0.31 14.48 -10.96
N VAL A 79 -0.16 14.46 -9.71
CA VAL A 79 -1.38 13.78 -9.26
C VAL A 79 -2.11 14.65 -8.23
N ASP A 80 -3.40 14.40 -8.00
CA ASP A 80 -4.20 15.14 -7.03
C ASP A 80 -3.98 14.63 -5.60
N PHE A 81 -3.59 13.35 -5.42
CA PHE A 81 -3.20 12.79 -4.13
C PHE A 81 -2.10 11.75 -4.25
N GLY A 82 -1.22 11.70 -3.28
CA GLY A 82 -0.24 10.64 -3.06
C GLY A 82 -0.77 9.60 -2.07
N ALA A 83 -0.26 8.37 -2.12
CA ALA A 83 -0.53 7.34 -1.11
C ALA A 83 0.78 6.72 -0.61
N SER A 84 0.94 6.64 0.72
CA SER A 84 2.14 6.08 1.35
C SER A 84 1.80 5.32 2.63
N ASP A 85 2.53 4.22 2.91
CA ASP A 85 2.45 3.49 4.18
C ASP A 85 3.63 3.86 5.11
N ALA A 86 4.42 4.85 4.69
CA ALA A 86 5.46 5.49 5.48
C ALA A 86 5.14 6.98 5.65
N PRO A 87 5.44 7.59 6.78
CA PRO A 87 5.47 9.04 6.90
C PRO A 87 6.44 9.65 5.88
N MET A 88 6.16 10.87 5.45
CA MET A 88 7.15 11.66 4.72
C MET A 88 8.36 11.98 5.61
N THR A 89 9.54 12.02 5.02
CA THR A 89 10.73 12.59 5.70
C THR A 89 10.63 14.12 5.74
N PRO A 90 11.39 14.81 6.61
CA PRO A 90 11.41 16.27 6.62
C PRO A 90 11.72 16.89 5.25
N GLU A 91 12.60 16.26 4.47
CA GLU A 91 12.96 16.71 3.10
C GLU A 91 11.79 16.53 2.13
N GLN A 92 11.01 15.43 2.28
CA GLN A 92 9.82 15.17 1.48
C GLN A 92 8.68 16.12 1.85
N GLU A 93 8.51 16.42 3.15
CA GLU A 93 7.55 17.42 3.63
C GLU A 93 7.88 18.82 3.08
N ALA A 94 9.16 19.20 3.11
CA ALA A 94 9.62 20.45 2.54
C ALA A 94 9.40 20.51 1.01
N ALA A 95 9.63 19.41 0.30
CA ALA A 95 9.43 19.33 -1.15
C ALA A 95 7.94 19.35 -1.54
N CYS A 96 7.06 18.84 -0.67
CA CYS A 96 5.61 18.81 -0.85
C CYS A 96 4.92 20.04 -0.26
N SER A 97 5.60 21.15 -0.12
CA SER A 97 5.19 22.42 0.48
C SER A 97 3.69 22.57 0.82
N GLY A 98 3.32 22.39 2.12
CA GLY A 98 1.92 22.50 2.57
C GLY A 98 1.07 21.25 2.30
N CYS A 99 1.66 20.07 2.10
CA CYS A 99 0.90 18.83 2.04
C CYS A 99 0.41 18.39 3.42
N VAL A 100 -0.81 17.89 3.45
CA VAL A 100 -1.45 17.28 4.62
C VAL A 100 -1.38 15.78 4.50
N THR A 101 -0.95 15.11 5.57
CA THR A 101 -0.97 13.64 5.67
C THR A 101 -2.23 13.22 6.41
N ILE A 102 -3.01 12.31 5.81
CA ILE A 102 -4.32 11.88 6.29
C ILE A 102 -4.31 10.35 6.41
N PRO A 103 -4.42 9.77 7.62
CA PRO A 103 -4.54 8.33 7.78
C PRO A 103 -5.92 7.87 7.28
N TRP A 104 -5.94 6.92 6.33
CA TRP A 104 -7.18 6.48 5.70
C TRP A 104 -7.43 4.98 5.70
N ALA A 105 -6.40 4.17 5.93
CA ALA A 105 -6.55 2.73 6.11
C ALA A 105 -5.51 2.17 7.08
N LEU A 106 -5.75 0.93 7.52
CA LEU A 106 -4.96 0.20 8.49
C LEU A 106 -4.83 -1.24 8.05
N SER A 107 -3.62 -1.74 7.89
CA SER A 107 -3.33 -3.12 7.53
C SER A 107 -1.98 -3.57 8.10
N ALA A 108 -1.36 -4.59 7.52
CA ALA A 108 -0.08 -5.12 7.96
C ALA A 108 0.78 -5.60 6.78
N THR A 109 2.09 -5.63 7.03
CA THR A 109 3.08 -6.31 6.19
C THR A 109 3.36 -7.68 6.80
N GLY A 110 2.92 -8.76 6.14
CA GLY A 110 3.14 -10.14 6.57
C GLY A 110 4.38 -10.75 5.91
N LEU A 111 4.71 -11.99 6.30
CA LEU A 111 5.78 -12.77 5.70
C LEU A 111 5.19 -13.99 4.99
N GLY A 112 5.26 -13.98 3.65
CA GLY A 112 4.89 -15.09 2.80
C GLY A 112 6.10 -15.94 2.43
N PHE A 113 5.94 -17.26 2.37
CA PHE A 113 7.01 -18.17 1.99
C PHE A 113 6.53 -19.31 1.09
N ASN A 114 7.47 -19.91 0.36
CA ASN A 114 7.23 -21.05 -0.52
C ASN A 114 8.11 -22.25 -0.13
N VAL A 115 7.63 -23.03 0.83
CA VAL A 115 8.29 -24.28 1.27
C VAL A 115 7.32 -25.43 1.13
N PRO A 116 7.65 -26.47 0.34
CA PRO A 116 6.77 -27.62 0.13
C PRO A 116 6.32 -28.26 1.44
N GLY A 117 5.03 -28.51 1.57
CA GLY A 117 4.44 -29.14 2.75
C GLY A 117 4.28 -28.25 3.98
N LEU A 118 4.79 -27.00 3.96
CA LEU A 118 4.62 -26.05 5.05
C LEU A 118 3.66 -24.92 4.66
N LYS A 119 2.65 -24.69 5.50
CA LYS A 119 1.69 -23.57 5.33
C LYS A 119 1.79 -22.53 6.43
N LYS A 120 2.31 -22.91 7.60
CA LYS A 120 2.48 -22.04 8.76
C LYS A 120 3.82 -22.31 9.42
N ILE A 121 4.48 -21.24 9.88
CA ILE A 121 5.74 -21.31 10.61
C ILE A 121 5.83 -20.14 11.58
N ASN A 122 6.52 -20.31 12.69
CA ASN A 122 6.82 -19.26 13.65
C ASN A 122 8.20 -18.70 13.37
N LEU A 123 8.31 -17.38 13.27
CA LEU A 123 9.58 -16.68 13.10
C LEU A 123 9.71 -15.55 14.13
N SER A 124 10.83 -15.53 14.85
CA SER A 124 11.14 -14.40 15.72
C SER A 124 11.86 -13.29 14.97
N GLY A 125 11.78 -12.06 15.47
CA GLY A 125 12.48 -10.92 14.89
C GLY A 125 13.97 -11.16 14.62
N PRO A 126 14.76 -11.71 15.60
CA PRO A 126 16.15 -12.05 15.37
C PRO A 126 16.38 -13.07 14.25
N VAL A 127 15.50 -14.06 14.10
CA VAL A 127 15.56 -15.03 12.99
C VAL A 127 15.31 -14.34 11.67
N ILE A 128 14.27 -13.52 11.57
CA ILE A 128 13.95 -12.74 10.35
C ILE A 128 15.12 -11.84 9.96
N ALA A 129 15.69 -11.09 10.93
CA ALA A 129 16.90 -10.28 10.71
C ALA A 129 18.07 -11.13 10.20
N GLY A 130 18.29 -12.30 10.80
CA GLY A 130 19.33 -13.24 10.38
C GLY A 130 19.16 -13.72 8.93
N ILE A 131 17.94 -13.96 8.49
CA ILE A 131 17.60 -14.34 7.10
C ILE A 131 17.98 -13.19 6.14
N TYR A 132 17.51 -11.97 6.40
CA TYR A 132 17.78 -10.82 5.53
C TYR A 132 19.21 -10.25 5.64
N PHE A 133 19.95 -10.64 6.67
CA PHE A 133 21.41 -10.47 6.73
C PHE A 133 22.20 -11.54 5.95
N GLY A 134 21.56 -12.63 5.49
CA GLY A 134 22.23 -13.78 4.91
C GLY A 134 22.99 -14.64 5.92
N LYS A 135 22.69 -14.52 7.23
CA LYS A 135 23.30 -15.31 8.32
C LYS A 135 22.54 -16.62 8.61
N ILE A 136 21.26 -16.65 8.26
CA ILE A 136 20.37 -17.84 8.28
C ILE A 136 19.99 -18.13 6.85
N THR A 137 20.54 -19.19 6.29
CA THR A 137 20.46 -19.48 4.85
C THR A 137 19.72 -20.76 4.51
N ASN A 138 19.22 -21.48 5.51
CA ASN A 138 18.53 -22.75 5.32
C ASN A 138 17.30 -22.87 6.22
N TRP A 139 16.21 -23.48 5.70
CA TRP A 139 14.97 -23.63 6.44
C TRP A 139 15.08 -24.56 7.65
N ASN A 140 16.00 -25.53 7.65
CA ASN A 140 16.28 -26.39 8.79
C ASN A 140 17.32 -25.83 9.79
N ASP A 141 17.64 -24.52 9.70
CA ASP A 141 18.52 -23.86 10.68
C ASP A 141 18.01 -24.13 12.11
N PRO A 142 18.90 -24.49 13.06
CA PRO A 142 18.52 -24.78 14.45
C PRO A 142 17.71 -23.67 15.12
N LYS A 143 17.93 -22.39 14.75
CA LYS A 143 17.18 -21.26 15.30
C LYS A 143 15.73 -21.24 14.81
N ILE A 144 15.47 -21.67 13.55
CA ILE A 144 14.11 -21.84 13.03
C ILE A 144 13.48 -23.08 13.65
N ALA A 145 14.21 -24.21 13.70
CA ALA A 145 13.72 -25.47 14.26
C ALA A 145 13.29 -25.33 15.73
N LYS A 146 14.04 -24.59 16.54
CA LYS A 146 13.70 -24.31 17.94
C LYS A 146 12.35 -23.62 18.12
N LEU A 147 11.95 -22.75 17.19
CA LEU A 147 10.66 -22.06 17.21
C LEU A 147 9.51 -22.95 16.66
N ASN A 148 9.86 -24.06 16.01
CA ASN A 148 8.93 -24.92 15.29
C ASN A 148 9.17 -26.42 15.55
N PRO A 149 9.16 -26.88 16.82
CA PRO A 149 9.60 -28.24 17.18
C PRO A 149 8.76 -29.35 16.57
N LYS A 150 7.53 -29.04 16.11
CA LYS A 150 6.63 -30.01 15.47
C LYS A 150 6.67 -29.96 13.94
N ALA A 151 7.37 -28.98 13.34
CA ALA A 151 7.45 -28.83 11.90
C ALA A 151 8.57 -29.69 11.31
N LYS A 152 8.29 -30.36 10.21
CA LYS A 152 9.31 -31.05 9.41
C LYS A 152 9.97 -30.03 8.47
N LEU A 153 11.03 -29.38 8.94
CA LEU A 153 11.75 -28.38 8.18
C LEU A 153 12.70 -29.04 7.18
N PRO A 154 12.57 -28.76 5.86
CA PRO A 154 13.43 -29.37 4.86
C PRO A 154 14.84 -28.76 4.88
N ASN A 155 15.83 -29.55 4.44
CA ASN A 155 17.14 -29.00 4.06
C ASN A 155 16.99 -28.28 2.72
N LEU A 156 16.60 -27.02 2.76
CA LEU A 156 16.27 -26.17 1.61
C LEU A 156 16.82 -24.78 1.84
N ALA A 157 17.54 -24.25 0.84
CA ALA A 157 18.10 -22.90 0.91
C ALA A 157 16.98 -21.84 1.02
N ILE A 158 17.22 -20.80 1.83
CA ILE A 158 16.34 -19.64 1.93
C ILE A 158 16.76 -18.57 0.92
N THR A 159 15.80 -18.09 0.13
CA THR A 159 15.97 -16.93 -0.74
C THR A 159 15.10 -15.78 -0.24
N PRO A 160 15.66 -14.77 0.45
CA PRO A 160 14.91 -13.60 0.83
C PRO A 160 14.49 -12.78 -0.40
N ILE A 161 13.23 -12.34 -0.44
CA ILE A 161 12.73 -11.45 -1.49
C ILE A 161 12.38 -10.11 -0.86
N TYR A 162 12.89 -9.02 -1.44
CA TYR A 162 12.66 -7.67 -0.94
C TYR A 162 12.11 -6.74 -2.04
N ARG A 163 11.56 -5.60 -1.65
CA ARG A 163 11.05 -4.58 -2.58
C ARG A 163 12.21 -3.82 -3.23
N SER A 164 12.24 -3.80 -4.56
CA SER A 164 13.22 -3.02 -5.34
C SER A 164 12.79 -1.57 -5.59
N ASP A 165 11.55 -1.23 -5.26
CA ASP A 165 10.97 0.12 -5.35
C ASP A 165 10.86 0.76 -3.96
N GLY A 166 10.66 2.08 -3.91
CA GLY A 166 10.37 2.80 -2.66
C GLY A 166 9.04 2.37 -2.07
N SER A 167 9.05 1.65 -0.95
CA SER A 167 7.92 0.91 -0.41
C SER A 167 7.62 1.22 1.05
N GLY A 168 6.32 1.45 1.36
CA GLY A 168 5.87 1.53 2.74
C GLY A 168 5.94 0.18 3.47
N ASP A 169 5.76 -0.95 2.77
CA ASP A 169 6.00 -2.28 3.35
C ASP A 169 7.47 -2.44 3.78
N THR A 170 8.42 -1.95 2.95
CA THR A 170 9.85 -1.91 3.34
C THR A 170 10.04 -1.08 4.60
N TYR A 171 9.41 0.10 4.68
CA TYR A 171 9.48 0.95 5.86
C TYR A 171 8.95 0.24 7.12
N ALA A 172 7.75 -0.36 7.08
CA ALA A 172 7.14 -1.06 8.21
C ALA A 172 8.00 -2.25 8.66
N PHE A 173 8.44 -3.08 7.70
CA PHE A 173 9.28 -4.25 7.93
C PHE A 173 10.63 -3.89 8.54
N THR A 174 11.35 -2.94 7.95
CA THR A 174 12.68 -2.54 8.43
C THR A 174 12.62 -1.73 9.72
N ASN A 175 11.53 -0.99 9.97
CA ASN A 175 11.26 -0.34 11.26
C ASN A 175 11.09 -1.38 12.38
N TYR A 176 10.33 -2.47 12.11
CA TYR A 176 10.25 -3.60 13.05
C TYR A 176 11.64 -4.19 13.32
N LEU A 177 12.40 -4.53 12.28
CA LEU A 177 13.74 -5.12 12.45
C LEU A 177 14.69 -4.18 13.20
N SER A 178 14.62 -2.87 12.97
CA SER A 178 15.41 -1.87 13.71
C SER A 178 15.04 -1.79 15.20
N LYS A 179 13.78 -2.06 15.55
CA LYS A 179 13.31 -2.07 16.94
C LYS A 179 13.73 -3.33 17.73
N ILE A 180 13.99 -4.44 17.02
CA ILE A 180 14.30 -5.73 17.67
C ILE A 180 15.76 -6.17 17.52
N SER A 181 16.52 -5.58 16.61
CA SER A 181 17.92 -5.93 16.31
C SER A 181 18.80 -4.69 16.30
N PRO A 182 19.66 -4.47 17.31
CA PRO A 182 20.62 -3.38 17.30
C PRO A 182 21.54 -3.39 16.09
N ALA A 183 22.00 -4.58 15.65
CA ALA A 183 22.81 -4.74 14.45
C ALA A 183 22.07 -4.27 13.20
N TRP A 184 20.77 -4.65 13.04
CA TRP A 184 19.97 -4.16 11.92
C TRP A 184 19.84 -2.63 11.94
N LYS A 185 19.56 -2.06 13.13
CA LYS A 185 19.43 -0.62 13.30
C LYS A 185 20.69 0.14 12.89
N SER A 186 21.88 -0.38 13.24
CA SER A 186 23.17 0.28 12.94
C SER A 186 23.64 0.07 11.50
N GLU A 187 23.41 -1.12 10.92
CA GLU A 187 23.98 -1.48 9.61
C GLU A 187 23.04 -1.22 8.43
N VAL A 188 21.71 -1.25 8.66
CA VAL A 188 20.70 -1.12 7.62
C VAL A 188 19.73 0.02 7.89
N GLY A 189 19.27 0.14 9.14
CA GLY A 189 18.25 1.12 9.53
C GLY A 189 16.87 0.80 8.97
N TYR A 190 16.04 1.86 8.80
CA TYR A 190 14.71 1.72 8.21
C TYR A 190 14.34 2.94 7.35
N ALA A 191 13.77 2.68 6.20
CA ALA A 191 13.28 3.66 5.24
C ALA A 191 12.36 2.96 4.23
N THR A 192 11.82 3.72 3.28
CA THR A 192 11.09 3.14 2.14
C THR A 192 12.01 2.39 1.17
N THR A 193 13.33 2.65 1.23
CA THR A 193 14.38 1.96 0.50
C THR A 193 15.60 1.82 1.40
N VAL A 194 16.14 0.60 1.52
CA VAL A 194 17.34 0.30 2.31
C VAL A 194 18.28 -0.63 1.53
N GLY A 195 19.55 -0.69 1.94
CA GLY A 195 20.54 -1.62 1.41
C GLY A 195 20.41 -3.01 2.04
N PHE A 196 19.56 -3.89 1.51
CA PHE A 196 19.49 -5.28 1.96
C PHE A 196 20.80 -6.01 1.73
N LYS A 197 21.20 -6.86 2.69
CA LYS A 197 22.48 -7.59 2.65
C LYS A 197 22.36 -8.91 1.89
N ALA A 198 21.16 -9.47 1.76
CA ALA A 198 20.89 -10.73 1.06
C ALA A 198 19.53 -10.69 0.37
N GLY A 199 19.38 -11.50 -0.68
CA GLY A 199 18.11 -11.71 -1.37
C GLY A 199 18.03 -11.09 -2.75
N VAL A 200 16.83 -11.12 -3.31
CA VAL A 200 16.50 -10.66 -4.67
C VAL A 200 15.41 -9.59 -4.61
N GLY A 201 15.59 -8.50 -5.36
CA GLY A 201 14.63 -7.40 -5.45
C GLY A 201 13.48 -7.72 -6.41
N ALA A 202 12.25 -7.37 -6.00
CA ALA A 202 11.05 -7.46 -6.85
C ALA A 202 10.18 -6.20 -6.69
N LYS A 203 9.56 -5.74 -7.78
CA LYS A 203 8.80 -4.48 -7.79
C LYS A 203 7.36 -4.68 -7.32
N GLY A 204 6.94 -3.87 -6.34
CA GLY A 204 5.58 -3.86 -5.81
C GLY A 204 5.21 -5.13 -5.03
N ASN A 205 4.06 -5.12 -4.34
CA ASN A 205 3.55 -6.32 -3.66
C ASN A 205 3.30 -7.47 -4.64
N ALA A 206 2.74 -7.20 -5.81
CA ALA A 206 2.50 -8.22 -6.83
C ALA A 206 3.79 -8.91 -7.30
N GLY A 207 4.87 -8.13 -7.53
CA GLY A 207 6.18 -8.67 -7.92
C GLY A 207 6.78 -9.55 -6.84
N VAL A 208 6.79 -9.11 -5.57
CA VAL A 208 7.28 -9.92 -4.44
C VAL A 208 6.47 -11.20 -4.31
N THR A 209 5.13 -11.11 -4.32
CA THR A 209 4.24 -12.28 -4.23
C THR A 209 4.51 -13.30 -5.34
N SER A 210 4.59 -12.83 -6.59
CA SER A 210 4.87 -13.69 -7.75
C SER A 210 6.25 -14.35 -7.66
N THR A 211 7.28 -13.60 -7.23
CA THR A 211 8.65 -14.13 -7.10
C THR A 211 8.72 -15.19 -6.01
N VAL A 212 8.11 -14.95 -4.84
CA VAL A 212 8.02 -15.95 -3.75
C VAL A 212 7.28 -17.20 -4.24
N ALA A 213 6.15 -17.04 -4.93
CA ALA A 213 5.36 -18.17 -5.42
C ALA A 213 6.11 -19.06 -6.41
N LYS A 214 6.98 -18.47 -7.23
CA LYS A 214 7.76 -19.19 -8.28
C LYS A 214 9.09 -19.74 -7.78
N THR A 215 9.58 -19.31 -6.61
CA THR A 215 10.91 -19.68 -6.10
C THR A 215 10.76 -20.57 -4.86
N GLN A 216 11.06 -21.84 -5.01
CA GLN A 216 11.07 -22.77 -3.88
C GLN A 216 12.12 -22.34 -2.85
N GLY A 217 11.76 -22.31 -1.57
CA GLY A 217 12.61 -21.81 -0.49
C GLY A 217 12.56 -20.30 -0.30
N ALA A 218 11.85 -19.55 -1.14
CA ALA A 218 11.75 -18.11 -0.98
C ALA A 218 10.89 -17.68 0.22
N ILE A 219 11.25 -16.54 0.79
CA ILE A 219 10.48 -15.79 1.79
C ILE A 219 10.48 -14.31 1.43
N GLY A 220 9.32 -13.64 1.51
CA GLY A 220 9.20 -12.21 1.23
C GLY A 220 8.25 -11.51 2.18
N TYR A 221 8.51 -10.23 2.47
CA TYR A 221 7.54 -9.40 3.15
C TYR A 221 6.53 -8.84 2.15
N ILE A 222 5.25 -9.06 2.44
CA ILE A 222 4.11 -8.86 1.51
C ILE A 222 2.96 -8.29 2.32
N SER A 223 2.21 -7.33 1.79
CA SER A 223 1.02 -6.83 2.49
C SER A 223 -0.04 -7.94 2.68
N ALA A 224 -0.80 -7.88 3.79
CA ALA A 224 -1.74 -8.91 4.20
C ALA A 224 -2.75 -9.26 3.10
N SER A 225 -3.29 -8.28 2.40
CA SER A 225 -4.26 -8.49 1.31
C SER A 225 -3.72 -9.33 0.14
N TYR A 226 -2.43 -9.18 -0.19
CA TYR A 226 -1.79 -9.99 -1.23
C TYR A 226 -1.49 -11.41 -0.74
N LEU A 227 -1.22 -11.60 0.56
CA LEU A 227 -1.07 -12.94 1.14
C LEU A 227 -2.38 -13.73 1.07
N ILE A 228 -3.53 -13.08 1.37
CA ILE A 228 -4.86 -13.69 1.21
C ILE A 228 -5.08 -14.10 -0.25
N ALA A 229 -4.86 -13.16 -1.17
CA ALA A 229 -5.10 -13.40 -2.60
C ALA A 229 -4.18 -14.50 -3.17
N ALA A 230 -2.94 -14.61 -2.65
CA ALA A 230 -1.98 -15.62 -3.11
C ALA A 230 -2.39 -17.06 -2.75
N GLY A 231 -3.12 -17.31 -1.65
CA GLY A 231 -3.69 -18.59 -1.23
C GLY A 231 -2.76 -19.82 -1.21
N SER A 232 -1.78 -19.87 -2.11
CA SER A 232 -0.81 -20.97 -2.24
C SER A 232 0.40 -20.83 -1.33
N LEU A 233 0.76 -19.61 -0.91
CA LEU A 233 1.92 -19.36 -0.05
C LEU A 233 1.68 -19.84 1.38
N GLY A 234 2.76 -20.25 2.06
CA GLY A 234 2.79 -20.32 3.51
C GLY A 234 2.87 -18.91 4.11
N VAL A 235 2.31 -18.74 5.31
CA VAL A 235 2.37 -17.46 6.05
C VAL A 235 3.04 -17.70 7.40
N ALA A 236 4.02 -16.84 7.73
CA ALA A 236 4.70 -16.91 9.01
C ALA A 236 3.93 -16.13 10.08
N ALA A 237 3.78 -16.73 11.26
CA ALA A 237 3.46 -16.00 12.49
C ALA A 237 4.73 -15.33 13.01
N VAL A 238 4.65 -14.05 13.34
CA VAL A 238 5.78 -13.25 13.78
C VAL A 238 5.70 -12.99 15.28
N GLU A 239 6.82 -13.20 15.97
CA GLU A 239 6.90 -12.97 17.41
C GLU A 239 6.74 -11.48 17.74
N ASN A 240 5.76 -11.17 18.58
CA ASN A 240 5.51 -9.83 19.07
C ASN A 240 6.29 -9.54 20.38
N LYS A 241 6.20 -8.33 20.87
CA LYS A 241 6.92 -7.91 22.09
C LYS A 241 6.49 -8.63 23.37
N ALA A 242 5.30 -9.28 23.36
CA ALA A 242 4.83 -10.12 24.46
C ALA A 242 5.43 -11.55 24.44
N GLY A 243 6.07 -11.95 23.33
CA GLY A 243 6.59 -13.29 23.09
C GLY A 243 5.58 -14.23 22.41
N ASN A 244 4.44 -13.71 21.95
CA ASN A 244 3.43 -14.47 21.22
C ASN A 244 3.69 -14.39 19.71
N PHE A 245 3.38 -15.50 19.02
CA PHE A 245 3.49 -15.58 17.55
C PHE A 245 2.14 -15.28 16.91
N GLU A 246 2.06 -14.16 16.20
CA GLU A 246 0.80 -13.67 15.66
C GLU A 246 0.82 -13.59 14.12
N PHE A 247 -0.34 -13.84 13.49
CA PHE A 247 -0.55 -13.71 12.05
C PHE A 247 -1.06 -12.31 11.69
N PRO A 248 -0.81 -11.84 10.46
CA PRO A 248 -1.33 -10.55 9.97
C PRO A 248 -2.82 -10.66 9.59
N ASN A 249 -3.70 -10.81 10.57
CA ASN A 249 -5.15 -10.87 10.40
C ASN A 249 -5.84 -9.68 11.08
N LEU A 250 -7.11 -9.45 10.76
CA LEU A 250 -7.90 -8.32 11.26
C LEU A 250 -7.77 -8.11 12.76
N LYS A 251 -8.02 -9.16 13.56
CA LYS A 251 -8.00 -9.09 15.02
C LYS A 251 -6.66 -8.59 15.55
N ASN A 252 -5.56 -9.14 15.02
CA ASN A 252 -4.21 -8.84 15.49
C ASN A 252 -3.73 -7.46 15.01
N ILE A 253 -4.23 -7.00 13.85
CA ILE A 253 -4.02 -5.65 13.34
C ILE A 253 -4.80 -4.63 14.17
N GLU A 254 -6.06 -4.90 14.50
CA GLU A 254 -6.88 -4.06 15.38
C GLU A 254 -6.25 -3.90 16.75
N GLU A 255 -5.73 -4.99 17.34
CA GLU A 255 -5.08 -4.94 18.64
C GLU A 255 -3.81 -4.07 18.60
N ALA A 256 -3.02 -4.13 17.52
CA ALA A 256 -1.88 -3.23 17.35
C ALA A 256 -2.32 -1.75 17.32
N ALA A 257 -3.39 -1.44 16.58
CA ALA A 257 -3.90 -0.08 16.45
C ALA A 257 -4.62 0.43 17.72
N SER A 258 -5.17 -0.45 18.55
CA SER A 258 -5.81 -0.08 19.82
C SER A 258 -4.86 0.60 20.81
N THR A 259 -3.55 0.46 20.58
CA THR A 259 -2.51 1.12 21.39
C THR A 259 -2.40 2.62 21.13
N VAL A 260 -2.96 3.12 20.02
CA VAL A 260 -2.98 4.55 19.66
C VAL A 260 -4.01 5.28 20.53
N LYS A 261 -3.54 6.26 21.30
CA LYS A 261 -4.41 7.07 22.18
C LYS A 261 -4.59 8.49 21.67
N SER A 262 -3.66 8.99 20.88
CA SER A 262 -3.69 10.30 20.24
C SER A 262 -2.82 10.28 18.99
N LEU A 263 -3.03 11.23 18.08
CA LEU A 263 -2.15 11.47 16.95
C LEU A 263 -1.41 12.80 17.14
N PRO A 264 -0.15 12.92 16.68
CA PRO A 264 0.54 14.20 16.60
C PRO A 264 -0.08 15.09 15.52
N ALA A 265 0.32 16.36 15.45
CA ALA A 265 -0.13 17.31 14.42
C ALA A 265 0.17 16.83 12.99
N SER A 266 1.21 16.02 12.80
CA SER A 266 1.53 15.40 11.51
C SER A 266 0.56 14.30 11.08
N ASN A 267 -0.39 13.89 11.94
CA ASN A 267 -1.31 12.77 11.75
C ASN A 267 -0.63 11.41 11.48
N THR A 268 0.68 11.29 11.71
CA THR A 268 1.44 10.06 11.48
C THR A 268 1.82 9.40 12.79
N VAL A 269 1.62 8.09 12.90
CA VAL A 269 1.97 7.32 14.09
C VAL A 269 2.43 5.91 13.70
N SER A 270 3.53 5.46 14.31
CA SER A 270 4.00 4.08 14.13
C SER A 270 3.37 3.16 15.16
N ILE A 271 2.71 2.11 14.68
CA ILE A 271 2.18 1.00 15.48
C ILE A 271 3.00 -0.28 15.32
N THR A 272 4.18 -0.16 14.71
CA THR A 272 5.13 -1.28 14.55
C THR A 272 5.73 -1.67 15.89
N ASN A 273 5.77 -2.96 16.18
CA ASN A 273 6.25 -3.54 17.44
C ASN A 273 5.53 -2.95 18.67
N PRO A 274 4.19 -3.13 18.79
CA PRO A 274 3.37 -2.56 19.84
C PRO A 274 3.88 -2.89 21.25
N PRO A 275 3.43 -2.17 22.29
CA PRO A 275 3.82 -2.45 23.68
C PRO A 275 3.47 -3.87 24.11
N LYS A 276 4.26 -4.45 25.04
CA LYS A 276 4.10 -5.82 25.56
C LYS A 276 2.68 -6.15 26.06
N LYS A 277 1.93 -5.15 26.53
CA LYS A 277 0.54 -5.32 26.99
C LYS A 277 -0.47 -5.66 25.85
N ALA A 278 -0.11 -5.39 24.60
CA ALA A 278 -0.90 -5.77 23.42
C ALA A 278 -0.49 -7.19 22.98
N THR A 279 -0.96 -8.19 23.73
CA THR A 279 -0.47 -9.56 23.66
C THR A 279 -0.79 -10.28 22.35
N GLY A 280 -1.90 -9.97 21.69
CA GLY A 280 -2.29 -10.52 20.39
C GLY A 280 -1.95 -9.62 19.21
N ALA A 281 -1.25 -8.49 19.43
CA ALA A 281 -0.96 -7.55 18.36
C ALA A 281 0.05 -8.12 17.34
N TYR A 282 -0.27 -7.96 16.04
CA TYR A 282 0.68 -8.29 14.98
C TYR A 282 1.78 -7.20 14.91
N PRO A 283 3.08 -7.57 14.95
CA PRO A 283 4.14 -6.59 15.19
C PRO A 283 4.50 -5.72 13.98
N ILE A 284 4.06 -6.07 12.76
CA ILE A 284 4.34 -5.29 11.54
C ILE A 284 3.04 -4.70 10.97
N SER A 285 2.17 -4.23 11.87
CA SER A 285 0.97 -3.47 11.50
C SER A 285 1.33 -2.02 11.18
N THR A 286 0.63 -1.42 10.23
CA THR A 286 0.89 -0.05 9.76
C THR A 286 -0.37 0.65 9.31
N PHE A 287 -0.41 1.97 9.50
CA PHE A 287 -1.34 2.83 8.80
C PHE A 287 -0.86 3.11 7.38
N THR A 288 -1.79 3.40 6.50
CA THR A 288 -1.53 3.99 5.19
C THR A 288 -2.18 5.37 5.13
N TYR A 289 -1.58 6.27 4.39
CA TYR A 289 -1.89 7.69 4.40
C TYR A 289 -2.16 8.19 2.99
N ALA A 290 -3.18 9.04 2.84
CA ALA A 290 -3.27 9.97 1.73
C ALA A 290 -2.40 11.19 2.01
N ILE A 291 -1.75 11.73 0.98
CA ILE A 291 -0.94 12.94 1.03
C ILE A 291 -1.55 13.90 0.00
N VAL A 292 -2.01 15.07 0.47
CA VAL A 292 -2.79 16.02 -0.33
C VAL A 292 -2.29 17.43 -0.09
N PRO A 293 -2.02 18.24 -1.14
CA PRO A 293 -1.65 19.62 -0.95
C PRO A 293 -2.84 20.47 -0.48
N HIS A 294 -2.63 21.42 0.43
CA HIS A 294 -3.67 22.39 0.86
C HIS A 294 -4.24 23.19 -0.32
N THR A 295 -3.43 23.41 -1.36
CA THR A 295 -3.78 24.17 -2.55
C THR A 295 -4.30 23.29 -3.69
N ALA A 296 -4.87 22.13 -3.37
CA ALA A 296 -5.38 21.19 -4.37
C ALA A 296 -6.47 21.82 -5.24
N ALA A 297 -6.29 21.77 -6.58
CA ALA A 297 -7.25 22.29 -7.54
C ALA A 297 -8.62 21.60 -7.46
N GLN A 298 -8.64 20.29 -7.14
CA GLN A 298 -9.83 19.44 -7.03
C GLN A 298 -10.27 19.25 -5.56
N LYS A 299 -10.06 20.25 -4.70
CA LYS A 299 -10.30 20.20 -3.25
C LYS A 299 -11.66 19.55 -2.88
N GLY A 300 -12.76 19.99 -3.51
CA GLY A 300 -14.10 19.47 -3.22
C GLY A 300 -14.24 17.97 -3.51
N PHE A 301 -13.71 17.49 -4.62
CA PHE A 301 -13.72 16.07 -4.98
C PHE A 301 -12.79 15.25 -4.07
N LEU A 302 -11.62 15.79 -3.72
CA LEU A 302 -10.72 15.17 -2.77
C LEU A 302 -11.36 14.99 -1.40
N GLN A 303 -12.01 16.04 -0.87
CA GLN A 303 -12.72 15.96 0.42
C GLN A 303 -13.82 14.89 0.38
N GLN A 304 -14.59 14.81 -0.72
CA GLN A 304 -15.62 13.78 -0.89
C GLN A 304 -15.02 12.38 -0.91
N PHE A 305 -13.98 12.14 -1.72
CA PHE A 305 -13.32 10.84 -1.85
C PHE A 305 -12.67 10.40 -0.54
N LEU A 306 -11.92 11.28 0.13
CA LEU A 306 -11.26 10.98 1.38
C LEU A 306 -12.26 10.70 2.51
N ASN A 307 -13.34 11.49 2.61
CA ASN A 307 -14.42 11.22 3.56
C ASN A 307 -15.12 9.88 3.27
N TYR A 308 -15.33 9.55 2.00
CA TYR A 308 -15.85 8.25 1.61
C TYR A 308 -14.91 7.12 2.08
N ALA A 309 -13.61 7.22 1.79
CA ALA A 309 -12.61 6.23 2.14
C ALA A 309 -12.55 5.93 3.65
N ILE A 310 -12.56 6.97 4.50
CA ILE A 310 -12.47 6.81 5.97
C ILE A 310 -13.82 6.50 6.65
N THR A 311 -14.92 6.42 5.90
CA THR A 311 -16.26 6.14 6.44
C THR A 311 -16.91 4.95 5.72
N LYS A 312 -17.71 5.21 4.69
CA LYS A 312 -18.45 4.16 3.96
C LYS A 312 -17.53 3.15 3.27
N GLY A 313 -16.37 3.59 2.77
CA GLY A 313 -15.38 2.74 2.14
C GLY A 313 -14.73 1.72 3.08
N GLN A 314 -14.78 1.94 4.40
CA GLN A 314 -14.21 0.99 5.37
C GLN A 314 -14.89 -0.40 5.34
N VAL A 315 -16.10 -0.50 4.84
CA VAL A 315 -16.85 -1.77 4.73
C VAL A 315 -16.10 -2.80 3.86
N TYR A 316 -15.33 -2.36 2.88
CA TYR A 316 -14.55 -3.24 1.99
C TYR A 316 -13.28 -3.79 2.63
N GLY A 317 -12.89 -3.28 3.80
CA GLY A 317 -11.61 -3.60 4.43
C GLY A 317 -11.52 -5.04 4.91
N ALA A 318 -12.56 -5.55 5.56
CA ALA A 318 -12.52 -6.84 6.27
C ALA A 318 -12.10 -8.03 5.40
N ALA A 319 -12.57 -8.10 4.15
CA ALA A 319 -12.23 -9.18 3.21
C ALA A 319 -10.77 -9.13 2.70
N LEU A 320 -10.06 -8.04 2.97
CA LEU A 320 -8.70 -7.76 2.50
C LEU A 320 -7.69 -7.58 3.65
N ASP A 321 -8.05 -7.97 4.90
CA ASP A 321 -7.27 -7.70 6.11
C ASP A 321 -6.89 -6.22 6.30
N PHE A 322 -7.80 -5.31 5.91
CA PHE A 322 -7.78 -3.92 6.37
C PHE A 322 -8.70 -3.79 7.56
N ALA A 323 -8.11 -3.50 8.71
CA ALA A 323 -8.85 -3.32 9.95
C ALA A 323 -9.54 -1.95 10.01
N PRO A 324 -10.65 -1.82 10.74
CA PRO A 324 -11.30 -0.53 10.95
C PRO A 324 -10.35 0.47 11.62
N LEU A 325 -10.40 1.71 11.17
CA LEU A 325 -9.64 2.78 11.81
C LEU A 325 -10.14 3.05 13.24
N PRO A 326 -9.25 3.17 14.24
CA PRO A 326 -9.63 3.61 15.59
C PRO A 326 -10.36 4.97 15.56
N LYS A 327 -11.32 5.17 16.46
CA LYS A 327 -12.12 6.42 16.52
C LYS A 327 -11.25 7.68 16.58
N VAL A 328 -10.16 7.66 17.36
CA VAL A 328 -9.22 8.77 17.47
C VAL A 328 -8.53 9.09 16.13
N VAL A 329 -8.22 8.06 15.34
CA VAL A 329 -7.63 8.20 13.99
C VAL A 329 -8.65 8.76 13.01
N VAL A 330 -9.89 8.25 13.02
CA VAL A 330 -11.00 8.79 12.21
C VAL A 330 -11.26 10.25 12.52
N SER A 331 -11.24 10.65 13.80
CA SER A 331 -11.43 12.05 14.20
C SER A 331 -10.33 12.95 13.65
N ALA A 332 -9.06 12.53 13.79
CA ALA A 332 -7.92 13.28 13.25
C ALA A 332 -7.96 13.38 11.71
N ALA A 333 -8.30 12.27 11.04
CA ALA A 333 -8.45 12.26 9.59
C ALA A 333 -9.56 13.21 9.11
N LYS A 334 -10.73 13.24 9.79
CA LYS A 334 -11.81 14.18 9.48
C LYS A 334 -11.38 15.64 9.65
N SER A 335 -10.67 15.95 10.74
CA SER A 335 -10.14 17.30 10.97
C SER A 335 -9.16 17.70 9.87
N ALA A 336 -8.25 16.81 9.48
CA ALA A 336 -7.30 17.04 8.40
C ALA A 336 -7.98 17.24 7.04
N ILE A 337 -9.03 16.44 6.72
CA ILE A 337 -9.81 16.60 5.48
C ILE A 337 -10.55 17.94 5.47
N ALA A 338 -11.12 18.35 6.61
CA ALA A 338 -11.83 19.62 6.72
C ALA A 338 -10.90 20.84 6.56
N SER A 339 -9.61 20.71 6.89
CA SER A 339 -8.62 21.77 6.76
C SER A 339 -8.07 21.93 5.32
N LEU A 340 -8.31 20.98 4.42
CA LEU A 340 -7.97 21.11 2.99
C LEU A 340 -8.76 22.27 2.33
#